data_417a33e2aa01ec70aee18da529611d94
#
_entry.id   417a33e2aa01ec70aee18da529611d94
#
_cell.length_a   1.000
_cell.length_b   1.000
_cell.length_c   1.000
_cell.angle_alpha   90.00
_cell.angle_beta   90.00
_cell.angle_gamma   90.00
#
_symmetry.space_group_name_H-M   'P 1'
#
loop_
_entity.id
_entity.type
_entity.pdbx_description
1 polymer ?
#
loop_
_entity_poly.entity_id
_entity_poly.type
_entity_poly.pdbx_seq_one_letter_code
_entity_poly.pdbx_strand_id
1 'polypeptide(L)'
;MPRMFSYRHAFHAGNHADVLKHTALIAVLRHMTQKDTALNVFDTHAGAGLYRLDGDYAQTSGEAADGYLRLISRQNETLALSDNAQPATNIAAKKSPAAAPLAAALQDYLDLVASFNTSGRQQVYPGSPFIINHLLQGRDRDRLKLFELHPTDAKTLARRSARIRPQTVCRTIGASAAT
;
A
#
# COMPACT_ATOMS: atom_id res chain seq x y z
N MET A 1 0.12 -29.78 -19.20
CA MET A 1 0.05 -29.54 -17.75
C MET A 1 -0.34 -28.10 -17.55
N PRO A 2 -1.48 -27.75 -16.96
CA PRO A 2 -1.80 -26.36 -16.67
C PRO A 2 -0.81 -25.84 -15.65
N ARG A 3 -0.14 -24.72 -15.94
CA ARG A 3 0.77 -24.06 -15.01
C ARG A 3 -0.03 -23.52 -13.85
N MET A 4 0.16 -24.07 -12.67
CA MET A 4 -0.50 -23.71 -11.43
C MET A 4 0.10 -22.40 -10.88
N PHE A 5 -0.20 -21.27 -11.53
CA PHE A 5 -0.05 -19.94 -10.94
C PHE A 5 -1.44 -19.43 -10.57
N SER A 6 -1.99 -19.96 -9.48
CA SER A 6 -3.34 -19.60 -9.03
C SER A 6 -3.36 -18.36 -8.12
N TYR A 7 -2.24 -17.99 -7.52
CA TYR A 7 -2.18 -16.84 -6.63
C TYR A 7 -2.05 -15.53 -7.42
N ARG A 8 -3.01 -14.64 -7.25
CA ARG A 8 -2.95 -13.28 -7.77
C ARG A 8 -3.21 -12.31 -6.63
N HIS A 9 -2.22 -11.47 -6.33
CA HIS A 9 -2.32 -10.52 -5.22
C HIS A 9 -3.48 -9.53 -5.37
N ALA A 10 -3.98 -9.31 -6.58
CA ALA A 10 -5.14 -8.46 -6.84
C ALA A 10 -6.41 -8.86 -6.07
N PHE A 11 -6.55 -10.13 -5.66
CA PHE A 11 -7.65 -10.58 -4.79
C PHE A 11 -7.45 -10.16 -3.33
N HIS A 12 -6.21 -9.97 -2.90
CA HIS A 12 -5.82 -9.78 -1.51
C HIS A 12 -5.38 -8.34 -1.20
N ALA A 13 -5.30 -7.48 -2.23
CA ALA A 13 -4.80 -6.13 -2.11
C ALA A 13 -5.60 -5.32 -1.08
N GLY A 14 -4.91 -4.76 -0.11
CA GLY A 14 -5.50 -3.99 0.98
C GLY A 14 -6.11 -4.81 2.11
N ASN A 15 -5.91 -6.12 2.17
CA ASN A 15 -6.33 -6.94 3.31
C ASN A 15 -5.50 -6.63 4.56
N HIS A 16 -5.86 -7.22 5.70
CA HIS A 16 -5.17 -6.99 6.97
C HIS A 16 -3.68 -7.37 6.95
N ALA A 17 -3.28 -8.37 6.15
CA ALA A 17 -1.88 -8.75 6.00
C ALA A 17 -1.09 -7.68 5.24
N ASP A 18 -1.69 -7.07 4.22
CA ASP A 18 -1.09 -5.92 3.51
C ASP A 18 -0.97 -4.69 4.40
N VAL A 19 -1.99 -4.41 5.21
CA VAL A 19 -1.92 -3.33 6.20
C VAL A 19 -0.70 -3.51 7.10
N LEU A 20 -0.51 -4.71 7.67
CA LEU A 20 0.62 -5.00 8.54
C LEU A 20 1.96 -4.89 7.81
N LYS A 21 2.09 -5.55 6.66
CA LYS A 21 3.33 -5.58 5.86
C LYS A 21 3.74 -4.17 5.40
N HIS A 22 2.78 -3.41 4.88
CA HIS A 22 3.08 -2.09 4.34
C HIS A 22 3.32 -1.06 5.44
N THR A 23 2.64 -1.14 6.59
CA THR A 23 2.96 -0.31 7.77
C THR A 23 4.40 -0.56 8.22
N ALA A 24 4.81 -1.83 8.34
CA ALA A 24 6.18 -2.19 8.70
C ALA A 24 7.20 -1.71 7.64
N LEU A 25 6.91 -1.90 6.35
CA LEU A 25 7.75 -1.45 5.25
C LEU A 25 7.97 0.06 5.28
N ILE A 26 6.91 0.83 5.48
CA ILE A 26 6.97 2.30 5.56
C ILE A 26 7.83 2.73 6.76
N ALA A 27 7.59 2.16 7.94
CA ALA A 27 8.35 2.48 9.14
C ALA A 27 9.85 2.20 8.98
N VAL A 28 10.20 1.05 8.41
CA VAL A 28 11.60 0.65 8.14
C VAL A 28 12.25 1.61 7.13
N LEU A 29 11.60 1.88 6.01
CA LEU A 29 12.16 2.75 4.98
C LEU A 29 12.29 4.20 5.47
N ARG A 30 11.30 4.73 6.19
CA ARG A 30 11.42 6.07 6.81
C ARG A 30 12.60 6.15 7.77
N HIS A 31 12.84 5.10 8.54
CA HIS A 31 14.01 5.05 9.42
C HIS A 31 15.33 5.01 8.61
N MET A 32 15.41 4.16 7.60
CA MET A 32 16.62 4.01 6.78
C MET A 32 16.94 5.28 5.96
N THR A 33 15.92 5.98 5.47
CA THR A 33 16.08 7.20 4.66
C THR A 33 16.44 8.44 5.48
N GLN A 34 16.45 8.38 6.82
CA GLN A 34 16.97 9.46 7.66
C GLN A 34 18.47 9.70 7.45
N LYS A 35 19.18 8.68 6.98
CA LYS A 35 20.61 8.79 6.62
C LYS A 35 20.77 9.06 5.14
N ASP A 36 21.81 9.81 4.79
CA ASP A 36 22.13 10.12 3.39
C ASP A 36 22.87 8.98 2.66
N THR A 37 23.05 7.83 3.32
CA THR A 37 23.63 6.63 2.72
C THR A 37 22.72 6.08 1.64
N ALA A 38 23.29 5.76 0.47
CA ALA A 38 22.55 5.19 -0.65
C ALA A 38 21.97 3.81 -0.29
N LEU A 39 20.71 3.59 -0.67
CA LEU A 39 19.99 2.35 -0.44
C LEU A 39 19.88 1.52 -1.73
N ASN A 40 20.06 0.20 -1.59
CA ASN A 40 19.69 -0.76 -2.62
C ASN A 40 18.51 -1.60 -2.08
N VAL A 41 17.33 -1.37 -2.61
CA VAL A 41 16.12 -2.06 -2.20
C VAL A 41 15.77 -3.13 -3.22
N PHE A 42 15.48 -4.33 -2.73
CA PHE A 42 15.09 -5.48 -3.54
C PHE A 42 13.69 -5.91 -3.11
N ASP A 43 12.73 -5.81 -4.02
CA ASP A 43 11.39 -6.35 -3.82
C ASP A 43 11.25 -7.64 -4.63
N THR A 44 11.27 -8.76 -3.93
CA THR A 44 11.28 -10.10 -4.53
C THR A 44 9.89 -10.63 -4.89
N HIS A 45 8.82 -9.92 -4.48
CA HIS A 45 7.42 -10.28 -4.71
C HIS A 45 6.61 -9.03 -5.08
N ALA A 46 7.05 -8.35 -6.14
CA ALA A 46 6.59 -7.00 -6.47
C ALA A 46 5.11 -6.94 -6.92
N GLY A 47 4.53 -8.04 -7.36
CA GLY A 47 3.15 -8.08 -7.86
C GLY A 47 2.92 -7.18 -9.07
N ALA A 48 1.67 -6.76 -9.28
CA ALA A 48 1.30 -5.84 -10.36
C ALA A 48 1.56 -4.36 -10.02
N GLY A 49 2.00 -4.06 -8.82
CA GLY A 49 2.40 -2.74 -8.33
C GLY A 49 1.25 -1.85 -7.85
N LEU A 50 0.20 -1.65 -8.64
CA LEU A 50 -1.01 -0.91 -8.26
C LEU A 50 -2.24 -1.77 -8.44
N TYR A 51 -3.20 -1.65 -7.54
CA TYR A 51 -4.42 -2.45 -7.54
C TYR A 51 -5.65 -1.54 -7.49
N ARG A 52 -6.71 -1.95 -8.20
CA ARG A 52 -8.00 -1.25 -8.13
C ARG A 52 -8.87 -1.95 -7.09
N LEU A 53 -9.27 -1.20 -6.05
CA LEU A 53 -10.17 -1.71 -5.00
C LEU A 53 -11.64 -1.79 -5.47
N ASP A 54 -11.98 -1.07 -6.53
CA ASP A 54 -13.27 -1.12 -7.22
C ASP A 54 -13.26 -2.08 -8.42
N GLY A 55 -12.19 -2.83 -8.64
CA GLY A 55 -12.08 -3.80 -9.72
C GLY A 55 -12.62 -5.18 -9.36
N ASP A 56 -12.91 -6.00 -10.39
CA ASP A 56 -13.56 -7.31 -10.25
C ASP A 56 -12.87 -8.24 -9.25
N TYR A 57 -11.54 -8.26 -9.21
CA TYR A 57 -10.77 -9.11 -8.30
C TYR A 57 -10.98 -8.71 -6.83
N ALA A 58 -10.91 -7.43 -6.52
CA ALA A 58 -11.09 -6.92 -5.17
C ALA A 58 -12.55 -7.06 -4.71
N GLN A 59 -13.49 -6.83 -5.63
CA GLN A 59 -14.92 -6.99 -5.34
C GLN A 59 -15.30 -8.45 -5.11
N THR A 60 -14.67 -9.40 -5.82
CA THR A 60 -14.93 -10.83 -5.65
C THR A 60 -14.44 -11.35 -4.29
N SER A 61 -13.28 -10.89 -3.81
CA SER A 61 -12.74 -11.34 -2.51
C SER A 61 -13.33 -10.59 -1.32
N GLY A 62 -13.59 -9.28 -1.49
CA GLY A 62 -14.04 -8.41 -0.40
C GLY A 62 -13.02 -8.14 0.70
N GLU A 63 -11.80 -8.69 0.62
CA GLU A 63 -10.81 -8.65 1.71
C GLU A 63 -10.34 -7.23 2.08
N ALA A 64 -10.35 -6.30 1.14
CA ALA A 64 -10.01 -4.90 1.41
C ALA A 64 -11.00 -4.24 2.39
N ALA A 65 -12.25 -4.70 2.43
CA ALA A 65 -13.28 -4.19 3.34
C ALA A 65 -12.92 -4.44 4.80
N ASP A 66 -12.32 -5.59 5.12
CA ASP A 66 -11.87 -5.94 6.47
C ASP A 66 -10.48 -5.40 6.81
N GLY A 67 -9.72 -4.93 5.82
CA GLY A 67 -8.39 -4.37 5.96
C GLY A 67 -8.35 -2.84 5.89
N TYR A 68 -7.80 -2.34 4.80
CA TYR A 68 -7.55 -0.93 4.55
C TYR A 68 -8.83 -0.06 4.64
N LEU A 69 -9.92 -0.47 3.98
CA LEU A 69 -11.16 0.33 3.96
C LEU A 69 -11.80 0.45 5.34
N ARG A 70 -11.70 -0.59 6.17
CA ARG A 70 -12.17 -0.54 7.56
C ARG A 70 -11.38 0.47 8.40
N LEU A 71 -10.05 0.58 8.18
CA LEU A 71 -9.23 1.57 8.86
C LEU A 71 -9.58 2.99 8.46
N ILE A 72 -9.83 3.24 7.17
CA ILE A 72 -10.28 4.55 6.67
C ILE A 72 -11.62 4.94 7.30
N SER A 73 -12.58 4.02 7.34
CA SER A 73 -13.90 4.29 7.97
C SER A 73 -13.72 4.68 9.43
N ARG A 74 -12.90 3.93 10.18
CA ARG A 74 -12.61 4.24 11.58
C ARG A 74 -11.89 5.59 11.78
N GLN A 75 -10.97 5.94 10.91
CA GLN A 75 -10.30 7.23 10.93
C GLN A 75 -11.31 8.37 10.72
N ASN A 76 -12.18 8.25 9.73
CA ASN A 76 -13.20 9.25 9.42
C ASN A 76 -14.20 9.43 10.58
N GLU A 77 -14.62 8.34 11.23
CA GLU A 77 -15.46 8.39 12.42
C GLU A 77 -14.77 9.16 13.57
N THR A 78 -13.48 8.91 13.80
CA THR A 78 -12.71 9.60 14.83
C THR A 78 -12.59 11.09 14.56
N LEU A 79 -12.35 11.48 13.29
CA LEU A 79 -12.27 12.89 12.87
C LEU A 79 -13.63 13.60 13.02
N ALA A 80 -14.71 12.97 12.59
CA ALA A 80 -16.06 13.53 12.70
C ALA A 80 -16.49 13.75 14.17
N LEU A 81 -16.04 12.90 15.09
CA LEU A 81 -16.29 13.08 16.52
C LEU A 81 -15.46 14.22 17.13
N SER A 82 -14.26 14.49 16.62
CA SER A 82 -13.42 15.61 17.06
C SER A 82 -13.93 16.97 16.59
N ASP A 83 -14.46 17.04 15.37
CA ASP A 83 -15.00 18.29 14.80
C ASP A 83 -16.33 18.71 15.44
N ASN A 84 -17.09 17.77 16.01
CA ASN A 84 -18.37 18.02 16.69
C ASN A 84 -18.23 18.26 18.21
N ALA A 85 -17.03 18.37 18.74
CA ALA A 85 -16.79 18.66 20.16
C ALA A 85 -17.04 20.14 20.50
N GLN A 86 -18.31 20.58 20.43
CA GLN A 86 -18.73 21.80 21.11
C GLN A 86 -18.71 21.57 22.62
N PRO A 87 -18.44 22.61 23.43
CA PRO A 87 -18.46 22.46 24.88
C PRO A 87 -19.90 22.23 25.35
N ALA A 88 -20.25 20.94 25.52
CA ALA A 88 -21.56 20.58 26.06
C ALA A 88 -21.59 20.85 27.57
N THR A 89 -22.44 21.80 27.96
CA THR A 89 -22.99 21.93 29.29
C THR A 89 -23.58 20.61 29.79
N ASN A 90 -23.12 20.20 30.97
CA ASN A 90 -23.61 19.14 31.84
C ASN A 90 -24.94 18.46 31.51
N ILE A 91 -24.88 17.24 31.00
CA ILE A 91 -25.85 16.17 31.32
C ILE A 91 -25.07 14.85 31.25
N ALA A 92 -25.19 14.02 32.30
CA ALA A 92 -24.50 12.75 32.46
C ALA A 92 -24.97 11.71 31.39
N ALA A 93 -24.38 11.74 30.23
CA ALA A 93 -24.49 10.68 29.24
C ALA A 93 -23.25 9.76 29.36
N LYS A 94 -23.48 8.45 29.48
CA LYS A 94 -22.45 7.41 29.48
C LYS A 94 -21.48 7.67 28.31
N LYS A 95 -20.27 8.17 28.63
CA LYS A 95 -19.19 8.38 27.67
C LYS A 95 -18.84 7.02 27.05
N SER A 96 -19.25 6.80 25.81
CA SER A 96 -18.61 5.81 24.97
C SER A 96 -17.09 6.15 24.95
N PRO A 97 -16.20 5.19 25.16
CA PRO A 97 -14.77 5.50 25.16
C PRO A 97 -14.44 6.14 23.80
N ALA A 98 -13.97 7.39 23.85
CA ALA A 98 -13.47 8.08 22.67
C ALA A 98 -12.47 7.14 21.99
N ALA A 99 -12.65 6.86 20.69
CA ALA A 99 -11.76 5.97 19.97
C ALA A 99 -10.32 6.49 20.13
N ALA A 100 -9.45 5.65 20.68
CA ALA A 100 -8.05 6.04 20.87
C ALA A 100 -7.44 6.43 19.50
N PRO A 101 -6.60 7.45 19.44
CA PRO A 101 -5.96 7.87 18.21
C PRO A 101 -5.15 6.70 17.63
N LEU A 102 -5.10 6.63 16.30
CA LEU A 102 -4.32 5.60 15.61
C LEU A 102 -2.83 5.73 15.98
N ALA A 103 -2.13 4.59 16.07
CA ALA A 103 -0.68 4.61 16.24
C ALA A 103 -0.02 5.37 15.06
N ALA A 104 1.02 6.15 15.34
CA ALA A 104 1.67 7.01 14.36
C ALA A 104 2.10 6.26 13.08
N ALA A 105 2.65 5.04 13.21
CA ALA A 105 3.03 4.23 12.06
C ALA A 105 1.83 3.83 11.18
N LEU A 106 0.66 3.62 11.79
CA LEU A 106 -0.56 3.30 11.06
C LEU A 106 -1.13 4.54 10.37
N GLN A 107 -1.03 5.71 11.01
CA GLN A 107 -1.38 6.99 10.40
C GLN A 107 -0.49 7.27 9.18
N ASP A 108 0.83 7.11 9.31
CA ASP A 108 1.79 7.23 8.20
C ASP A 108 1.43 6.33 7.01
N TYR A 109 1.00 5.10 7.29
CA TYR A 109 0.54 4.17 6.26
C TYR A 109 -0.73 4.69 5.56
N LEU A 110 -1.73 5.13 6.32
CA LEU A 110 -2.98 5.65 5.75
C LEU A 110 -2.75 6.89 4.88
N ASP A 111 -1.94 7.83 5.36
CA ASP A 111 -1.60 9.06 4.63
C ASP A 111 -0.86 8.76 3.33
N LEU A 112 0.09 7.81 3.37
CA LEU A 112 0.82 7.40 2.19
C LEU A 112 -0.11 6.74 1.16
N VAL A 113 -0.97 5.80 1.57
CA VAL A 113 -1.93 5.15 0.66
C VAL A 113 -2.93 6.17 0.10
N ALA A 114 -3.42 7.11 0.93
CA ALA A 114 -4.31 8.18 0.50
C ALA A 114 -3.68 9.08 -0.57
N SER A 115 -2.37 9.30 -0.55
CA SER A 115 -1.66 10.12 -1.55
C SER A 115 -1.76 9.58 -2.99
N PHE A 116 -2.11 8.31 -3.16
CA PHE A 116 -2.41 7.70 -4.47
C PHE A 116 -3.86 7.89 -4.93
N ASN A 117 -4.71 8.53 -4.11
CA ASN A 117 -6.15 8.66 -4.32
C ASN A 117 -6.58 10.14 -4.36
N THR A 118 -6.11 10.89 -5.35
CA THR A 118 -6.31 12.35 -5.47
C THR A 118 -7.77 12.79 -5.61
N SER A 119 -8.68 11.89 -6.00
CA SER A 119 -10.11 12.17 -6.14
C SER A 119 -10.91 12.05 -4.83
N GLY A 120 -10.26 11.76 -3.71
CA GLY A 120 -10.91 11.48 -2.42
C GLY A 120 -11.60 10.11 -2.36
N ARG A 121 -11.70 9.37 -3.47
CA ARG A 121 -12.23 8.01 -3.50
C ARG A 121 -11.09 7.01 -3.33
N GLN A 122 -11.24 6.08 -2.40
CA GLN A 122 -10.24 5.04 -2.10
C GLN A 122 -10.32 3.91 -3.14
N GLN A 123 -9.93 4.20 -4.38
CA GLN A 123 -10.04 3.27 -5.52
C GLN A 123 -8.73 2.57 -5.85
N VAL A 124 -7.60 3.18 -5.49
CA VAL A 124 -6.27 2.67 -5.82
C VAL A 124 -5.54 2.27 -4.55
N TYR A 125 -4.98 1.07 -4.56
CA TYR A 125 -4.14 0.56 -3.49
C TYR A 125 -2.71 0.35 -4.02
N PRO A 126 -1.69 1.03 -3.46
CA PRO A 126 -0.30 0.83 -3.86
C PRO A 126 0.25 -0.46 -3.25
N GLY A 127 0.86 -1.29 -4.08
CA GLY A 127 1.72 -2.38 -3.61
C GLY A 127 3.10 -1.86 -3.20
N SER A 128 3.92 -2.76 -2.65
CA SER A 128 5.28 -2.46 -2.19
C SER A 128 6.13 -1.68 -3.20
N PRO A 129 6.14 -1.97 -4.53
CA PRO A 129 6.96 -1.20 -5.48
C PRO A 129 6.67 0.29 -5.49
N PHE A 130 5.39 0.64 -5.40
CA PHE A 130 4.97 2.05 -5.46
C PHE A 130 5.15 2.74 -4.12
N ILE A 131 4.96 2.06 -3.01
CA ILE A 131 5.28 2.54 -1.66
C ILE A 131 6.77 2.84 -1.56
N ILE A 132 7.63 1.90 -1.95
CA ILE A 132 9.09 2.06 -1.93
C ILE A 132 9.50 3.23 -2.82
N ASN A 133 9.00 3.28 -4.05
CA ASN A 133 9.31 4.37 -4.97
C ASN A 133 8.90 5.75 -4.42
N HIS A 134 7.74 5.84 -3.77
CA HIS A 134 7.27 7.08 -3.13
C HIS A 134 8.23 7.54 -2.03
N LEU A 135 8.66 6.61 -1.17
CA LEU A 135 9.56 6.92 -0.05
C LEU A 135 11.01 7.23 -0.48
N LEU A 136 11.42 6.78 -1.66
CA LEU A 136 12.74 7.05 -2.22
C LEU A 136 12.77 8.30 -3.12
N GLN A 137 11.69 9.04 -3.26
CA GLN A 137 11.67 10.26 -4.07
C GLN A 137 12.70 11.29 -3.57
N GLY A 138 13.41 11.95 -4.51
CA GLY A 138 14.46 12.92 -4.20
C GLY A 138 15.81 12.29 -3.80
N ARG A 139 15.94 10.97 -3.76
CA ARG A 139 17.16 10.26 -3.38
C ARG A 139 17.80 9.59 -4.61
N ASP A 140 18.58 10.35 -5.39
CA ASP A 140 19.06 9.94 -6.72
C ASP A 140 20.08 8.80 -6.72
N ARG A 141 20.75 8.57 -5.59
CA ARG A 141 21.71 7.47 -5.42
C ARG A 141 21.04 6.13 -5.09
N ASP A 142 19.77 6.15 -4.66
CA ASP A 142 19.04 4.93 -4.28
C ASP A 142 18.65 4.11 -5.51
N ARG A 143 18.61 2.80 -5.36
CA ARG A 143 18.24 1.85 -6.40
C ARG A 143 17.10 0.96 -5.92
N LEU A 144 16.13 0.73 -6.79
CA LEU A 144 15.04 -0.20 -6.57
C LEU A 144 15.07 -1.29 -7.64
N LYS A 145 15.13 -2.56 -7.20
CA LYS A 145 15.06 -3.73 -8.07
C LYS A 145 13.80 -4.52 -7.76
N LEU A 146 12.98 -4.74 -8.78
CA LEU A 146 11.69 -5.41 -8.67
C LEU A 146 11.75 -6.78 -9.36
N PHE A 147 11.25 -7.80 -8.69
CA PHE A 147 11.17 -9.16 -9.19
C PHE A 147 9.73 -9.66 -9.09
N GLU A 148 9.21 -10.22 -10.18
CA GLU A 148 7.88 -10.80 -10.23
C GLU A 148 7.90 -12.04 -11.11
N LEU A 149 7.37 -13.15 -10.59
CA LEU A 149 7.33 -14.45 -11.29
C LEU A 149 6.06 -14.64 -12.13
N HIS A 150 4.94 -14.07 -11.68
CA HIS A 150 3.67 -14.24 -12.39
C HIS A 150 3.67 -13.46 -13.70
N PRO A 151 3.56 -14.12 -14.87
CA PRO A 151 3.78 -13.46 -16.17
C PRO A 151 2.88 -12.26 -16.43
N THR A 152 1.61 -12.33 -16.02
CA THR A 152 0.64 -11.24 -16.22
C THR A 152 0.95 -10.05 -15.31
N ASP A 153 1.31 -10.31 -14.04
CA ASP A 153 1.61 -9.26 -13.08
C ASP A 153 2.94 -8.60 -13.41
N ALA A 154 3.94 -9.38 -13.85
CA ALA A 154 5.22 -8.86 -14.35
C ALA A 154 5.04 -7.92 -15.56
N LYS A 155 4.20 -8.30 -16.54
CA LYS A 155 3.88 -7.44 -17.69
C LYS A 155 3.18 -6.15 -17.26
N THR A 156 2.27 -6.24 -16.29
CA THR A 156 1.56 -5.09 -15.75
C THR A 156 2.51 -4.17 -14.98
N LEU A 157 3.35 -4.74 -14.14
CA LEU A 157 4.38 -4.03 -13.39
C LEU A 157 5.35 -3.30 -14.34
N ALA A 158 5.86 -3.99 -15.37
CA ALA A 158 6.79 -3.40 -16.33
C ALA A 158 6.20 -2.17 -17.07
N ARG A 159 4.91 -2.23 -17.45
CA ARG A 159 4.21 -1.08 -18.05
C ARG A 159 4.04 0.09 -17.09
N ARG A 160 3.78 -0.20 -15.82
CA ARG A 160 3.57 0.80 -14.76
C ARG A 160 4.89 1.35 -14.24
N SER A 161 5.93 0.54 -14.18
CA SER A 161 7.26 0.93 -13.71
C SER A 161 7.95 1.93 -14.64
N ALA A 162 7.52 2.07 -15.90
CA ALA A 162 7.94 3.17 -16.77
C ALA A 162 7.59 4.57 -16.18
N ARG A 163 6.64 4.63 -15.24
CA ARG A 163 6.27 5.84 -14.47
C ARG A 163 6.98 5.93 -13.11
N ILE A 164 7.73 4.91 -12.76
CA ILE A 164 8.60 4.86 -11.59
C ILE A 164 9.97 5.40 -12.02
N ARG A 165 10.82 5.73 -11.09
CA ARG A 165 12.15 6.33 -11.31
C ARG A 165 12.99 5.62 -12.39
N PRO A 166 13.84 6.37 -13.15
CA PRO A 166 14.71 5.80 -14.19
C PRO A 166 15.69 4.73 -13.69
N GLN A 167 15.98 4.70 -12.38
CA GLN A 167 16.90 3.74 -11.76
C GLN A 167 16.22 2.46 -11.26
N THR A 168 14.90 2.32 -11.51
CA THR A 168 14.16 1.09 -11.18
C THR A 168 14.40 0.05 -12.26
N VAL A 169 14.96 -1.10 -11.88
CA VAL A 169 15.13 -2.26 -12.75
C VAL A 169 14.05 -3.28 -12.42
N CYS A 170 13.14 -3.51 -13.37
CA CYS A 170 12.17 -4.60 -13.28
C CYS A 170 12.74 -5.85 -13.98
N ARG A 171 12.86 -6.96 -13.26
CA ARG A 171 13.29 -8.25 -13.82
C ARG A 171 12.19 -9.28 -13.68
N THR A 172 11.75 -9.83 -14.78
CA THR A 172 10.90 -11.02 -14.80
C THR A 172 11.80 -12.24 -14.63
N ILE A 173 11.68 -12.95 -13.50
CA ILE A 173 12.37 -14.21 -13.33
C ILE A 173 11.46 -15.29 -13.92
N GLY A 174 11.82 -15.86 -15.09
CA GLY A 174 11.10 -17.01 -15.60
C GLY A 174 10.70 -17.05 -17.06
N ALA A 175 11.37 -16.30 -17.91
CA ALA A 175 11.42 -16.62 -19.35
C ALA A 175 12.83 -17.12 -19.68
N SER A 176 13.19 -18.32 -19.23
CA SER A 176 14.24 -19.06 -19.91
C SER A 176 13.76 -19.31 -21.34
N ALA A 177 14.43 -18.69 -22.30
CA ALA A 177 14.27 -19.04 -23.70
C ALA A 177 14.53 -20.54 -23.82
N ALA A 178 13.48 -21.30 -24.14
CA ALA A 178 13.66 -22.59 -24.78
C ALA A 178 14.07 -22.28 -26.21
N THR A 179 15.35 -22.32 -26.48
CA THR A 179 15.89 -22.61 -27.81
C THR A 179 15.63 -24.08 -28.15
#